data_e50ed7af3c84516bdccb53fb2064fb5e
#
_entry.id   e50ed7af3c84516bdccb53fb2064fb5e
#
_cell.length_a   1.000
_cell.length_b   1.000
_cell.length_c   1.000
_cell.angle_alpha   90.00
_cell.angle_beta   90.00
_cell.angle_gamma   90.00
#
_symmetry.space_group_name_H-M   'P 1'
#
loop_
_entity.id
_entity.type
_entity.pdbx_description
1 polymer ?
#
loop_
_entity_poly.entity_id
_entity_poly.type
_entity_poly.pdbx_seq_one_letter_code
_entity_poly.pdbx_strand_id
1 'polypeptide(L)'
;MKSWQMQVRRIQEKDWEACWKVQHESHSSEKRFSADTWLFICKNLTDSFVVVDENDIAIAYWIGSICVNNFHLVDDLDDELSCLAIDVCTHFTYQNQGVMDLIMPIVTQYHDRIHAYTHKDNLAANGIMTKWGFEKGPYIEENEHYYWSYERANT
;
A
#
# COMPACT_ATOMS: atom_id res chain seq x y z
N MET A 1 -9.73 -1.82 19.42
CA MET A 1 -9.54 -0.35 19.26
C MET A 1 -10.58 0.18 18.29
N LYS A 2 -11.17 1.29 18.59
CA LYS A 2 -12.15 1.91 17.70
C LYS A 2 -11.44 2.75 16.65
N SER A 3 -12.04 2.86 15.47
CA SER A 3 -11.44 3.58 14.33
C SER A 3 -11.12 5.05 14.62
N TRP A 4 -11.85 5.71 15.52
CA TRP A 4 -11.57 7.10 15.88
C TRP A 4 -10.26 7.27 16.69
N GLN A 5 -9.72 6.18 17.22
CA GLN A 5 -8.43 6.15 17.90
C GLN A 5 -7.25 5.95 16.95
N MET A 6 -7.56 5.71 15.68
CA MET A 6 -6.57 5.49 14.63
C MET A 6 -6.43 6.74 13.79
N GLN A 7 -5.22 7.08 13.39
CA GLN A 7 -4.93 8.24 12.54
C GLN A 7 -4.08 7.85 11.36
N VAL A 8 -4.26 8.56 10.26
CA VAL A 8 -3.41 8.41 9.08
C VAL A 8 -2.46 9.58 9.03
N ARG A 9 -1.21 9.32 8.78
CA ARG A 9 -0.20 10.32 8.53
C ARG A 9 0.85 9.81 7.55
N ARG A 10 1.68 10.71 7.07
CA ARG A 10 2.79 10.32 6.22
C ARG A 10 3.76 9.44 7.00
N ILE A 11 4.40 8.53 6.28
CA ILE A 11 5.44 7.66 6.80
C ILE A 11 6.64 8.50 7.29
N GLN A 12 7.24 8.10 8.39
CA GLN A 12 8.40 8.77 8.98
C GLN A 12 9.49 7.74 9.25
N GLU A 13 10.72 8.22 9.42
CA GLU A 13 11.86 7.34 9.71
C GLU A 13 11.62 6.50 10.97
N LYS A 14 10.99 7.06 11.98
CA LYS A 14 10.69 6.36 13.24
C LYS A 14 9.73 5.19 13.09
N ASP A 15 9.04 5.07 11.96
CA ASP A 15 8.05 4.00 11.75
C ASP A 15 8.68 2.69 11.29
N TRP A 16 9.99 2.65 11.10
CA TRP A 16 10.67 1.49 10.53
C TRP A 16 10.38 0.20 11.30
N GLU A 17 10.62 0.19 12.60
CA GLU A 17 10.42 -1.02 13.40
C GLU A 17 8.98 -1.51 13.38
N ALA A 18 8.03 -0.59 13.51
CA ALA A 18 6.62 -0.93 13.51
C ALA A 18 6.16 -1.48 12.15
N CYS A 19 6.58 -0.86 11.06
CA CYS A 19 6.25 -1.33 9.71
C CYS A 19 6.96 -2.64 9.37
N TRP A 20 8.21 -2.81 9.82
CA TRP A 20 8.91 -4.07 9.71
C TRP A 20 8.15 -5.20 10.39
N LYS A 21 7.64 -4.92 11.59
CA LYS A 21 6.83 -5.87 12.36
C LYS A 21 5.51 -6.18 11.65
N VAL A 22 4.83 -5.17 11.12
CA VAL A 22 3.61 -5.34 10.34
C VAL A 22 3.85 -6.30 9.17
N GLN A 23 4.89 -6.06 8.40
CA GLN A 23 5.24 -6.89 7.25
C GLN A 23 5.62 -8.30 7.68
N HIS A 24 6.49 -8.41 8.67
CA HIS A 24 7.01 -9.70 9.12
C HIS A 24 5.93 -10.61 9.71
N GLU A 25 5.00 -10.05 10.47
CA GLU A 25 3.96 -10.83 11.15
C GLU A 25 2.72 -11.09 10.28
N SER A 26 2.55 -10.34 9.19
CA SER A 26 1.31 -10.38 8.40
C SER A 26 1.49 -10.98 7.02
N HIS A 27 2.69 -10.98 6.50
CA HIS A 27 3.01 -11.58 5.20
C HIS A 27 3.80 -12.87 5.39
N SER A 28 3.49 -13.87 4.59
CA SER A 28 4.32 -15.06 4.46
C SER A 28 5.64 -14.76 3.73
N SER A 29 5.78 -13.58 3.18
CA SER A 29 6.95 -13.13 2.44
C SER A 29 8.12 -12.86 3.39
N GLU A 30 9.31 -13.30 3.00
CA GLU A 30 10.55 -13.04 3.73
C GLU A 30 11.07 -11.61 3.49
N LYS A 31 10.42 -10.83 2.65
CA LYS A 31 10.83 -9.47 2.33
C LYS A 31 10.65 -8.57 3.54
N ARG A 32 11.73 -8.00 3.99
CA ARG A 32 11.76 -7.06 5.11
C ARG A 32 12.49 -5.81 4.67
N PHE A 33 12.02 -4.68 5.13
CA PHE A 33 12.71 -3.44 4.84
C PHE A 33 13.97 -3.34 5.67
N SER A 34 15.14 -3.32 5.02
CA SER A 34 16.37 -2.94 5.70
C SER A 34 16.29 -1.46 6.10
N ALA A 35 17.15 -1.04 7.02
CA ALA A 35 17.22 0.36 7.44
C ALA A 35 17.51 1.28 6.24
N ASP A 36 18.41 0.87 5.36
CA ASP A 36 18.75 1.67 4.16
C ASP A 36 17.58 1.77 3.19
N THR A 37 16.87 0.67 2.96
CA THR A 37 15.66 0.67 2.13
C THR A 37 14.60 1.60 2.73
N TRP A 38 14.43 1.57 4.04
CA TRP A 38 13.46 2.41 4.72
C TRP A 38 13.79 3.89 4.56
N LEU A 39 15.06 4.26 4.71
CA LEU A 39 15.49 5.65 4.48
C LEU A 39 15.22 6.11 3.06
N PHE A 40 15.46 5.23 2.09
CA PHE A 40 15.13 5.51 0.69
C PHE A 40 13.63 5.77 0.51
N ILE A 41 12.80 4.91 1.11
CA ILE A 41 11.34 5.05 1.06
C ILE A 41 10.91 6.39 1.64
N CYS A 42 11.41 6.74 2.82
CA CYS A 42 11.03 7.99 3.48
C CYS A 42 11.43 9.23 2.68
N LYS A 43 12.56 9.18 1.98
CA LYS A 43 13.07 10.32 1.22
C LYS A 43 12.45 10.44 -0.17
N ASN A 44 12.13 9.33 -0.82
CA ASN A 44 11.78 9.32 -2.24
C ASN A 44 10.35 8.92 -2.53
N LEU A 45 9.72 8.13 -1.66
CA LEU A 45 8.36 7.65 -1.84
C LEU A 45 7.41 8.44 -0.96
N THR A 46 7.28 9.73 -1.26
CA THR A 46 6.57 10.71 -0.43
C THR A 46 5.06 10.50 -0.36
N ASP A 47 4.50 9.66 -1.25
CA ASP A 47 3.09 9.29 -1.25
C ASP A 47 2.83 8.02 -0.44
N SER A 48 3.59 7.86 0.64
CA SER A 48 3.49 6.72 1.54
C SER A 48 2.90 7.16 2.87
N PHE A 49 2.01 6.30 3.40
CA PHE A 49 1.21 6.60 4.58
C PHE A 49 1.23 5.45 5.56
N VAL A 50 1.02 5.76 6.82
CA VAL A 50 0.77 4.75 7.86
C VAL A 50 -0.55 5.05 8.54
N VAL A 51 -1.19 4.01 9.03
CA VAL A 51 -2.23 4.14 10.04
C VAL A 51 -1.57 3.85 11.38
N VAL A 52 -1.74 4.74 12.32
CA VAL A 52 -1.16 4.61 13.66
C VAL A 52 -2.25 4.46 14.70
N ASP A 53 -1.92 3.77 15.79
CA ASP A 53 -2.79 3.62 16.93
C ASP A 53 -2.72 4.86 17.84
N GLU A 54 -3.39 4.81 19.00
CA GLU A 54 -3.41 5.90 19.96
C GLU A 54 -2.03 6.27 20.52
N ASN A 55 -1.06 5.35 20.42
CA ASN A 55 0.33 5.56 20.87
C ASN A 55 1.26 5.96 19.73
N ASP A 56 0.71 6.33 18.57
CA ASP A 56 1.47 6.70 17.37
C ASP A 56 2.33 5.55 16.82
N ILE A 57 1.88 4.32 17.00
CA ILE A 57 2.55 3.12 16.49
C ILE A 57 1.86 2.64 15.22
N ALA A 58 2.62 2.46 14.14
CA ALA A 58 2.08 2.03 12.86
C ALA A 58 1.52 0.60 12.94
N ILE A 59 0.29 0.44 12.47
CA ILE A 59 -0.43 -0.86 12.42
C ILE A 59 -0.77 -1.26 10.99
N ALA A 60 -0.60 -0.34 10.04
CA ALA A 60 -0.79 -0.59 8.61
C ALA A 60 0.02 0.43 7.83
N TYR A 61 0.34 0.10 6.59
CA TYR A 61 1.05 1.03 5.72
C TYR A 61 0.61 0.91 4.28
N TRP A 62 0.80 1.99 3.55
CA TRP A 62 0.71 2.09 2.11
C TRP A 62 1.99 2.75 1.63
N ILE A 63 2.79 2.02 0.87
CA ILE A 63 4.02 2.53 0.27
C ILE A 63 3.75 2.73 -1.21
N GLY A 64 3.75 3.98 -1.64
CA GLY A 64 3.45 4.36 -3.00
C GLY A 64 4.48 5.28 -3.61
N SER A 65 4.52 5.31 -4.91
CA SER A 65 5.45 6.13 -5.70
C SER A 65 4.74 6.65 -6.92
N ILE A 66 5.20 7.80 -7.43
CA ILE A 66 4.85 8.22 -8.77
C ILE A 66 5.34 7.14 -9.74
N CYS A 67 4.51 6.78 -10.71
CA CYS A 67 4.85 5.73 -11.65
C CYS A 67 6.08 6.07 -12.45
N VAL A 68 7.03 5.16 -12.44
CA VAL A 68 8.21 5.20 -13.30
C VAL A 68 8.33 3.84 -13.99
N ASN A 69 8.71 3.84 -15.25
CA ASN A 69 8.65 2.64 -16.10
C ASN A 69 9.39 1.42 -15.54
N ASN A 70 10.48 1.63 -14.82
CA ASN A 70 11.29 0.51 -14.29
C ASN A 70 10.62 -0.27 -13.15
N PHE A 71 9.52 0.20 -12.60
CA PHE A 71 8.79 -0.54 -11.56
C PHE A 71 7.59 -1.31 -12.10
N HIS A 72 7.33 -1.22 -13.40
CA HIS A 72 6.16 -1.83 -14.00
C HIS A 72 6.46 -3.24 -14.53
N LEU A 73 5.55 -4.16 -14.25
CA LEU A 73 5.53 -5.48 -14.85
C LEU A 73 4.57 -5.55 -16.05
N VAL A 74 3.78 -4.50 -16.26
CA VAL A 74 2.85 -4.34 -17.37
C VAL A 74 3.26 -3.09 -18.13
N ASP A 75 3.33 -3.18 -19.46
CA ASP A 75 3.71 -2.06 -20.33
C ASP A 75 2.64 -0.96 -20.32
N ASP A 76 3.01 0.24 -20.72
CA ASP A 76 2.14 1.41 -20.94
C ASP A 76 1.61 2.10 -19.68
N LEU A 77 2.40 2.10 -18.60
CA LEU A 77 2.06 2.84 -17.38
C LEU A 77 2.93 4.10 -17.21
N ASP A 78 3.01 4.96 -18.20
CA ASP A 78 3.84 6.16 -18.16
C ASP A 78 3.07 7.45 -17.96
N ASP A 79 2.00 7.41 -17.22
CA ASP A 79 1.24 8.58 -16.86
C ASP A 79 1.81 9.19 -15.58
N GLU A 80 2.26 10.44 -15.67
CA GLU A 80 2.83 11.18 -14.55
C GLU A 80 1.86 11.36 -13.37
N LEU A 81 0.56 11.26 -13.62
CA LEU A 81 -0.48 11.40 -12.60
C LEU A 81 -0.82 10.07 -11.93
N SER A 82 -0.12 9.01 -12.31
CA SER A 82 -0.36 7.68 -11.76
C SER A 82 0.48 7.42 -10.52
N CYS A 83 -0.05 6.67 -9.59
CA CYS A 83 0.66 6.16 -8.43
C CYS A 83 0.80 4.65 -8.54
N LEU A 84 1.98 4.14 -8.23
CA LEU A 84 2.20 2.71 -8.07
C LEU A 84 2.22 2.36 -6.59
N ALA A 85 1.30 1.51 -6.16
CA ALA A 85 1.34 0.95 -4.81
C ALA A 85 2.37 -0.18 -4.80
N ILE A 86 3.49 0.08 -4.16
CA ILE A 86 4.62 -0.86 -4.11
C ILE A 86 4.37 -1.94 -3.07
N ASP A 87 3.86 -1.55 -1.90
CA ASP A 87 3.56 -2.51 -0.84
C ASP A 87 2.45 -1.93 0.06
N VAL A 88 1.51 -2.79 0.40
CA VAL A 88 0.35 -2.43 1.23
C VAL A 88 0.13 -3.55 2.23
N CYS A 89 0.10 -3.23 3.50
CA CYS A 89 -0.07 -4.25 4.52
C CYS A 89 -0.75 -3.72 5.77
N THR A 90 -1.62 -4.56 6.35
CA THR A 90 -2.22 -4.34 7.68
C THR A 90 -1.77 -5.46 8.60
N HIS A 91 -1.35 -5.12 9.80
CA HIS A 91 -0.98 -6.12 10.80
C HIS A 91 -2.16 -7.10 11.01
N PHE A 92 -1.87 -8.39 11.11
CA PHE A 92 -2.90 -9.43 11.14
C PHE A 92 -3.93 -9.23 12.26
N THR A 93 -3.50 -8.65 13.40
CA THR A 93 -4.38 -8.35 14.53
C THR A 93 -5.47 -7.35 14.17
N TYR A 94 -5.23 -6.49 13.19
CA TYR A 94 -6.15 -5.42 12.78
C TYR A 94 -6.82 -5.66 11.44
N GLN A 95 -6.59 -6.79 10.81
CA GLN A 95 -7.24 -7.10 9.54
C GLN A 95 -8.75 -7.24 9.71
N ASN A 96 -9.51 -6.90 8.67
CA ASN A 96 -10.98 -6.94 8.65
C ASN A 96 -11.65 -5.97 9.64
N GLN A 97 -10.93 -4.93 10.08
CA GLN A 97 -11.45 -3.91 10.99
C GLN A 97 -11.53 -2.52 10.33
N GLY A 98 -11.45 -2.46 9.01
CA GLY A 98 -11.57 -1.22 8.27
C GLY A 98 -10.35 -0.30 8.35
N VAL A 99 -9.18 -0.81 8.74
CA VAL A 99 -7.98 0.01 8.92
C VAL A 99 -7.54 0.64 7.60
N MET A 100 -7.48 -0.15 6.53
CA MET A 100 -7.08 0.38 5.22
C MET A 100 -8.12 1.34 4.64
N ASP A 101 -9.36 1.28 5.07
CA ASP A 101 -10.39 2.24 4.67
C ASP A 101 -10.06 3.67 5.13
N LEU A 102 -9.15 3.84 6.06
CA LEU A 102 -8.68 5.16 6.50
C LEU A 102 -7.64 5.73 5.54
N ILE A 103 -6.83 4.89 4.91
CA ILE A 103 -5.81 5.32 3.93
C ILE A 103 -6.43 5.54 2.54
N MET A 104 -7.31 4.65 2.11
CA MET A 104 -7.81 4.62 0.74
C MET A 104 -8.45 5.93 0.28
N PRO A 105 -9.26 6.64 1.10
CA PRO A 105 -9.79 7.95 0.68
C PRO A 105 -8.69 8.96 0.37
N ILE A 106 -7.60 8.91 1.10
CA ILE A 106 -6.47 9.83 0.91
C ILE A 106 -5.78 9.54 -0.43
N VAL A 107 -5.38 8.28 -0.66
CA VAL A 107 -4.64 7.94 -1.88
C VAL A 107 -5.52 8.10 -3.13
N THR A 108 -6.80 7.80 -3.06
CA THR A 108 -7.71 7.97 -4.20
C THR A 108 -8.04 9.43 -4.49
N GLN A 109 -7.88 10.33 -3.51
CA GLN A 109 -8.01 11.77 -3.74
C GLN A 109 -6.76 12.39 -4.37
N TYR A 110 -5.59 11.89 -3.98
CA TYR A 110 -4.32 12.45 -4.47
C TYR A 110 -4.00 12.03 -5.90
N HIS A 111 -4.48 10.88 -6.34
CA HIS A 111 -4.08 10.31 -7.62
C HIS A 111 -5.28 10.07 -8.52
N ASP A 112 -5.16 10.45 -9.77
CA ASP A 112 -6.19 10.14 -10.77
C ASP A 112 -6.17 8.68 -11.16
N ARG A 113 -4.99 8.06 -11.14
CA ARG A 113 -4.79 6.65 -11.44
C ARG A 113 -3.89 6.01 -10.41
N ILE A 114 -4.20 4.78 -10.03
CA ILE A 114 -3.40 3.99 -9.11
C ILE A 114 -3.21 2.61 -9.72
N HIS A 115 -1.98 2.15 -9.70
CA HIS A 115 -1.62 0.79 -10.12
C HIS A 115 -1.08 0.04 -8.92
N ALA A 116 -1.43 -1.22 -8.79
CA ALA A 116 -1.01 -2.02 -7.66
C ALA A 116 -0.75 -3.46 -8.09
N TYR A 117 0.14 -4.13 -7.38
CA TYR A 117 0.38 -5.54 -7.54
C TYR A 117 0.17 -6.21 -6.18
N THR A 118 -0.63 -7.26 -6.15
CA THR A 118 -0.89 -8.02 -4.93
C THR A 118 -0.60 -9.49 -5.16
N HIS A 119 0.08 -10.11 -4.20
CA HIS A 119 0.28 -11.56 -4.26
C HIS A 119 -1.07 -12.27 -4.19
N LYS A 120 -1.22 -13.37 -4.94
CA LYS A 120 -2.47 -14.13 -5.00
C LYS A 120 -2.97 -14.57 -3.63
N ASP A 121 -2.07 -14.82 -2.69
CA ASP A 121 -2.40 -15.29 -1.35
C ASP A 121 -2.63 -14.16 -0.33
N ASN A 122 -2.40 -12.91 -0.74
CA ASN A 122 -2.69 -11.75 0.11
C ASN A 122 -4.17 -11.39 0.00
N LEU A 123 -5.01 -12.19 0.65
CA LEU A 123 -6.46 -12.05 0.55
C LEU A 123 -6.96 -10.72 1.08
N ALA A 124 -6.32 -10.18 2.12
CA ALA A 124 -6.68 -8.90 2.69
C ALA A 124 -6.47 -7.76 1.67
N ALA A 125 -5.32 -7.72 1.01
CA ALA A 125 -5.05 -6.72 -0.01
C ALA A 125 -5.97 -6.88 -1.21
N ASN A 126 -6.21 -8.11 -1.66
CA ASN A 126 -7.12 -8.38 -2.78
C ASN A 126 -8.55 -7.91 -2.46
N GLY A 127 -9.00 -8.11 -1.23
CA GLY A 127 -10.30 -7.65 -0.77
C GLY A 127 -10.41 -6.12 -0.76
N ILE A 128 -9.36 -5.43 -0.31
CA ILE A 128 -9.32 -3.96 -0.28
C ILE A 128 -9.36 -3.39 -1.71
N MET A 129 -8.61 -3.95 -2.64
CA MET A 129 -8.62 -3.50 -4.03
C MET A 129 -10.03 -3.62 -4.63
N THR A 130 -10.68 -4.75 -4.42
CA THR A 130 -12.05 -4.96 -4.88
C THR A 130 -13.03 -4.00 -4.25
N LYS A 131 -12.95 -3.82 -2.94
CA LYS A 131 -13.84 -2.92 -2.19
C LYS A 131 -13.77 -1.49 -2.67
N TRP A 132 -12.56 -1.01 -3.00
CA TRP A 132 -12.34 0.38 -3.40
C TRP A 132 -12.44 0.62 -4.90
N GLY A 133 -12.99 -0.36 -5.63
CA GLY A 133 -13.33 -0.20 -7.04
C GLY A 133 -12.16 -0.35 -8.00
N PHE A 134 -11.09 -0.98 -7.57
CA PHE A 134 -9.99 -1.33 -8.46
C PHE A 134 -10.44 -2.42 -9.41
N GLU A 135 -10.03 -2.29 -10.66
CA GLU A 135 -10.25 -3.30 -11.66
C GLU A 135 -9.12 -4.32 -11.64
N LYS A 136 -9.49 -5.59 -11.56
CA LYS A 136 -8.53 -6.69 -11.56
C LYS A 136 -8.05 -6.96 -12.97
N GLY A 137 -6.77 -6.85 -13.18
CA GLY A 137 -6.13 -7.10 -14.47
C GLY A 137 -5.49 -8.47 -14.54
N PRO A 138 -4.46 -8.62 -15.40
CA PRO A 138 -3.85 -9.91 -15.65
C PRO A 138 -3.11 -10.46 -14.44
N TYR A 139 -3.13 -11.77 -14.32
CA TYR A 139 -2.31 -12.52 -13.39
C TYR A 139 -0.91 -12.70 -13.97
N ILE A 140 0.10 -12.43 -13.18
CA ILE A 140 1.51 -12.52 -13.58
C ILE A 140 2.10 -13.78 -12.94
N GLU A 141 2.31 -14.82 -13.74
CA GLU A 141 2.74 -16.12 -13.24
C GLU A 141 4.13 -16.10 -12.59
N GLU A 142 5.04 -15.29 -13.12
CA GLU A 142 6.44 -15.23 -12.69
C GLU A 142 6.61 -14.89 -11.22
N ASN A 143 5.74 -14.04 -10.68
CA ASN A 143 5.79 -13.60 -9.28
C ASN A 143 4.50 -13.89 -8.51
N GLU A 144 3.54 -14.55 -9.13
CA GLU A 144 2.26 -14.92 -8.53
C GLU A 144 1.46 -13.71 -8.03
N HIS A 145 1.48 -12.63 -8.80
CA HIS A 145 0.78 -11.40 -8.46
C HIS A 145 -0.36 -11.13 -9.42
N TYR A 146 -1.42 -10.50 -8.91
CA TYR A 146 -2.43 -9.84 -9.73
C TYR A 146 -2.05 -8.38 -9.91
N TYR A 147 -2.32 -7.85 -11.09
CA TYR A 147 -2.26 -6.42 -11.38
C TYR A 147 -3.64 -5.81 -11.15
N TRP A 148 -3.68 -4.65 -10.51
CA TRP A 148 -4.90 -3.90 -10.25
C TRP A 148 -4.75 -2.47 -10.75
N SER A 149 -5.85 -1.90 -11.24
CA SER A 149 -5.87 -0.51 -11.66
C SER A 149 -7.09 0.21 -11.12
N TYR A 150 -6.90 1.46 -10.78
CA TYR A 150 -7.96 2.35 -10.35
C TYR A 150 -7.88 3.62 -11.17
N GLU A 151 -9.03 4.11 -11.63
CA GLU A 151 -9.12 5.38 -12.34
C GLU A 151 -10.26 6.19 -11.72
N ARG A 152 -9.94 7.43 -11.34
CA ARG A 152 -10.94 8.32 -10.77
C ARG A 152 -12.01 8.62 -11.81
N ALA A 153 -13.27 8.50 -11.41
CA ALA A 153 -14.38 8.86 -12.29
C ALA A 153 -14.32 10.36 -12.61
N ASN A 154 -14.41 10.68 -13.89
CA ASN A 154 -14.54 12.06 -14.33
C ASN A 154 -15.98 12.51 -14.09
N THR A 155 -16.14 13.40 -13.13
CA THR A 155 -17.44 14.01 -12.85
C THR A 155 -17.49 15.41 -13.42
#